data_affbbf0182a394a35225db144f54ae8a
#
_entry.id   affbbf0182a394a35225db144f54ae8a
#
_cell.length_a   1.000
_cell.length_b   1.000
_cell.length_c   1.000
_cell.angle_alpha   90.00
_cell.angle_beta   90.00
_cell.angle_gamma   90.00
#
_symmetry.space_group_name_H-M   'P 1'
#
loop_
_entity.id
_entity.type
_entity.pdbx_description
1 polymer ?
#
loop_
_entity_poly.entity_id
_entity_poly.type
_entity_poly.pdbx_seq_one_letter_code
_entity_poly.pdbx_strand_id
1 'polypeptide(L)'
;MSLFNKMPKAQKDRLVSHTPLPTLQDVADLAAVSTATVSRCLNNSGHVTEKTRLKVQQAIQTLGYSPNFGAQALAAKRTNTIGAIIPTMENAIFARGMQAFQETLAENGITLIIASCSYRPELEEEQIRSLVARGADALLLIGQSRPAATYQFLARRNIPYVLAWAHKKESQHCYIGFDNQAAAQTITRQVLELGHRNLGVIVGLTRNNDRARDRITGIEHAIADYGAQTAPLQVIEAEYTFQEGAKALDQLLANPTP
;
A
#
# COMPACT_ATOMS: atom_id res chain seq x y z
N MET A 1 0.29 19.28 -17.98
CA MET A 1 0.97 20.61 -18.01
C MET A 1 0.46 21.40 -16.82
N SER A 2 1.31 21.63 -15.82
CA SER A 2 0.95 22.12 -14.47
C SER A 2 0.27 23.49 -14.52
N LEU A 3 -0.81 23.67 -13.74
CA LEU A 3 -1.48 24.96 -13.47
C LEU A 3 -0.50 26.07 -13.08
N PHE A 4 0.58 25.71 -12.42
CA PHE A 4 1.67 26.61 -12.03
C PHE A 4 2.33 27.31 -13.25
N ASN A 5 2.43 26.63 -14.40
CA ASN A 5 3.02 27.22 -15.62
C ASN A 5 2.15 28.29 -16.28
N LYS A 6 0.84 28.33 -15.99
CA LYS A 6 -0.11 29.30 -16.55
C LYS A 6 -0.31 30.55 -15.67
N MET A 7 0.32 30.64 -14.50
CA MET A 7 0.18 31.79 -13.61
C MET A 7 1.03 32.98 -14.09
N PRO A 8 0.55 34.23 -13.92
CA PRO A 8 1.31 35.45 -14.19
C PRO A 8 2.61 35.49 -13.39
N LYS A 9 3.69 36.02 -13.95
CA LYS A 9 5.01 36.08 -13.32
C LYS A 9 4.99 36.71 -11.94
N ALA A 10 4.25 37.80 -11.76
CA ALA A 10 4.09 38.49 -10.46
C ALA A 10 3.41 37.62 -9.37
N GLN A 11 2.62 36.64 -9.77
CA GLN A 11 1.94 35.71 -8.86
C GLN A 11 2.84 34.50 -8.54
N LYS A 12 3.70 34.10 -9.48
CA LYS A 12 4.75 33.11 -9.26
C LYS A 12 5.80 33.63 -8.29
N ASP A 13 6.24 34.89 -8.47
CA ASP A 13 7.26 35.50 -7.63
C ASP A 13 6.80 35.71 -6.17
N ARG A 14 5.48 35.83 -5.92
CA ARG A 14 4.89 35.88 -4.57
C ARG A 14 4.80 34.49 -3.90
N LEU A 15 4.71 33.42 -4.69
CA LEU A 15 4.59 32.04 -4.18
C LEU A 15 5.96 31.38 -3.96
N VAL A 16 7.00 31.92 -4.56
CA VAL A 16 8.39 31.45 -4.39
C VAL A 16 9.16 32.55 -3.66
N SER A 17 9.12 32.55 -2.35
CA SER A 17 10.06 33.36 -1.58
C SER A 17 11.45 32.75 -1.77
N HIS A 18 12.37 33.48 -2.39
CA HIS A 18 13.77 33.08 -2.57
C HIS A 18 14.61 33.28 -1.26
N THR A 19 13.97 33.25 -0.10
CA THR A 19 14.70 33.18 1.16
C THR A 19 15.41 31.82 1.20
N PRO A 20 16.74 31.76 1.32
CA PRO A 20 17.45 30.52 1.43
C PRO A 20 16.88 29.71 2.60
N LEU A 21 16.60 28.43 2.36
CA LEU A 21 16.09 27.56 3.41
C LEU A 21 17.14 27.43 4.51
N PRO A 22 16.72 27.49 5.79
CA PRO A 22 17.63 27.33 6.92
C PRO A 22 18.41 26.00 6.78
N THR A 23 19.67 26.06 7.14
CA THR A 23 20.60 24.92 7.11
C THR A 23 20.84 24.38 8.52
N LEU A 24 21.46 23.19 8.60
CA LEU A 24 21.92 22.63 9.87
C LEU A 24 22.91 23.57 10.59
N GLN A 25 23.71 24.33 9.81
CA GLN A 25 24.66 25.32 10.34
C GLN A 25 23.94 26.47 11.01
N ASP A 26 22.87 26.99 10.38
CA ASP A 26 22.10 28.12 10.98
C ASP A 26 21.47 27.72 12.32
N VAL A 27 21.01 26.47 12.44
CA VAL A 27 20.52 25.93 13.72
C VAL A 27 21.64 25.86 14.76
N ALA A 28 22.81 25.36 14.36
CA ALA A 28 23.97 25.25 15.24
C ALA A 28 24.42 26.61 15.76
N ASP A 29 24.48 27.62 14.88
CA ASP A 29 24.87 28.98 15.22
C ASP A 29 23.85 29.65 16.17
N LEU A 30 22.54 29.52 15.88
CA LEU A 30 21.49 30.05 16.74
C LEU A 30 21.43 29.39 18.13
N ALA A 31 21.65 28.06 18.18
CA ALA A 31 21.67 27.30 19.43
C ALA A 31 23.01 27.44 20.20
N ALA A 32 24.03 28.04 19.61
CA ALA A 32 25.41 28.15 20.11
C ALA A 32 26.03 26.77 20.44
N VAL A 33 25.90 25.80 19.49
CA VAL A 33 26.45 24.44 19.58
C VAL A 33 27.09 24.02 18.24
N SER A 34 27.77 22.89 18.20
CA SER A 34 28.29 22.37 16.95
C SER A 34 27.18 21.68 16.12
N THR A 35 27.35 21.61 14.80
CA THR A 35 26.48 20.85 13.90
C THR A 35 26.38 19.37 14.30
N ALA A 36 27.45 18.79 14.82
CA ALA A 36 27.46 17.44 15.37
C ALA A 36 26.50 17.31 16.58
N THR A 37 26.42 18.32 17.43
CA THR A 37 25.50 18.36 18.58
C THR A 37 24.05 18.48 18.09
N VAL A 38 23.78 19.33 17.10
CA VAL A 38 22.44 19.42 16.47
C VAL A 38 22.02 18.07 15.87
N SER A 39 22.92 17.42 15.11
CA SER A 39 22.68 16.10 14.53
C SER A 39 22.36 15.04 15.59
N ARG A 40 23.10 15.03 16.72
CA ARG A 40 22.82 14.13 17.85
C ARG A 40 21.45 14.39 18.48
N CYS A 41 21.06 15.67 18.62
CA CYS A 41 19.72 16.03 19.11
C CYS A 41 18.62 15.52 18.17
N LEU A 42 18.78 15.70 16.86
CA LEU A 42 17.80 15.26 15.85
C LEU A 42 17.66 13.74 15.79
N ASN A 43 18.78 13.02 15.92
CA ASN A 43 18.79 11.55 15.79
C ASN A 43 18.62 10.82 17.13
N ASN A 44 18.37 11.52 18.23
CA ASN A 44 18.33 10.98 19.59
C ASN A 44 19.56 10.10 19.92
N SER A 45 20.72 10.42 19.32
CA SER A 45 21.97 9.65 19.47
C SER A 45 22.96 10.37 20.39
N GLY A 46 23.58 9.60 21.30
CA GLY A 46 24.61 10.12 22.22
C GLY A 46 24.05 10.91 23.41
N HIS A 47 24.95 11.21 24.35
CA HIS A 47 24.62 11.99 25.54
C HIS A 47 24.57 13.49 25.19
N VAL A 48 23.34 14.05 25.07
CA VAL A 48 23.11 15.49 25.00
C VAL A 48 22.30 15.88 26.23
N THR A 49 22.73 16.90 26.96
CA THR A 49 22.01 17.36 28.13
C THR A 49 20.65 17.94 27.74
N GLU A 50 19.66 17.83 28.63
CA GLU A 50 18.31 18.35 28.37
C GLU A 50 18.31 19.84 28.05
N LYS A 51 19.13 20.62 28.75
CA LYS A 51 19.31 22.03 28.47
C LYS A 51 19.78 22.31 27.04
N THR A 52 20.70 21.53 26.53
CA THR A 52 21.18 21.64 25.14
C THR A 52 20.13 21.22 24.15
N ARG A 53 19.38 20.12 24.42
CA ARG A 53 18.27 19.64 23.60
C ARG A 53 17.20 20.73 23.43
N LEU A 54 16.77 21.38 24.52
CA LEU A 54 15.79 22.46 24.50
C LEU A 54 16.27 23.67 23.66
N LYS A 55 17.53 24.06 23.78
CA LYS A 55 18.10 25.14 22.95
C LYS A 55 18.05 24.82 21.46
N VAL A 56 18.44 23.60 21.08
CA VAL A 56 18.40 23.16 19.69
C VAL A 56 16.97 23.11 19.16
N GLN A 57 16.02 22.55 19.94
CA GLN A 57 14.61 22.53 19.56
C GLN A 57 14.03 23.93 19.35
N GLN A 58 14.38 24.86 20.22
CA GLN A 58 13.94 26.26 20.12
C GLN A 58 14.52 26.93 18.86
N ALA A 59 15.80 26.69 18.55
CA ALA A 59 16.43 27.18 17.33
C ALA A 59 15.77 26.63 16.06
N ILE A 60 15.46 25.31 16.04
CA ILE A 60 14.73 24.65 14.94
C ILE A 60 13.37 25.31 14.72
N GLN A 61 12.60 25.53 15.80
CA GLN A 61 11.28 26.16 15.71
C GLN A 61 11.38 27.62 15.23
N THR A 62 12.33 28.38 15.75
CA THR A 62 12.52 29.80 15.38
C THR A 62 12.90 29.98 13.91
N LEU A 63 13.76 29.10 13.40
CA LEU A 63 14.21 29.13 11.99
C LEU A 63 13.23 28.43 11.01
N GLY A 64 12.28 27.68 11.51
CA GLY A 64 11.47 26.78 10.66
C GLY A 64 12.32 25.73 9.96
N TYR A 65 13.44 25.32 10.57
CA TYR A 65 14.34 24.33 9.99
C TYR A 65 13.67 22.96 9.94
N SER A 66 13.73 22.36 8.76
CA SER A 66 13.34 20.95 8.56
C SER A 66 14.59 20.17 8.13
N PRO A 67 14.92 19.06 8.82
CA PRO A 67 16.08 18.27 8.46
C PRO A 67 16.01 17.80 7.00
N ASN A 68 17.13 17.83 6.29
CA ASN A 68 17.21 17.31 4.95
C ASN A 68 17.11 15.77 5.01
N PHE A 69 15.94 15.26 4.62
CA PHE A 69 15.64 13.81 4.60
C PHE A 69 16.70 13.02 3.82
N GLY A 70 17.13 13.51 2.66
CA GLY A 70 18.13 12.82 1.84
C GLY A 70 19.48 12.68 2.55
N ALA A 71 19.92 13.72 3.27
CA ALA A 71 21.17 13.67 4.03
C ALA A 71 21.06 12.72 5.23
N GLN A 72 19.93 12.71 5.92
CA GLN A 72 19.68 11.78 7.03
C GLN A 72 19.61 10.33 6.55
N ALA A 73 18.86 10.07 5.47
CA ALA A 73 18.74 8.75 4.87
C ALA A 73 20.11 8.18 4.43
N LEU A 74 20.95 9.03 3.83
CA LEU A 74 22.30 8.65 3.41
C LEU A 74 23.18 8.25 4.62
N ALA A 75 23.13 9.04 5.69
CA ALA A 75 23.89 8.79 6.92
C ALA A 75 23.40 7.53 7.66
N ALA A 76 22.08 7.33 7.72
CA ALA A 76 21.45 6.19 8.39
C ALA A 76 21.43 4.91 7.52
N LYS A 77 21.70 5.01 6.23
CA LYS A 77 21.49 3.95 5.22
C LYS A 77 20.05 3.41 5.22
N ARG A 78 19.10 4.19 5.69
CA ARG A 78 17.65 3.89 5.77
C ARG A 78 16.86 5.17 5.61
N THR A 79 15.72 5.04 4.96
CA THR A 79 14.80 6.17 4.76
C THR A 79 13.67 6.20 5.79
N ASN A 80 13.48 5.13 6.55
CA ASN A 80 12.28 4.91 7.37
C ASN A 80 10.99 5.13 6.55
N THR A 81 10.98 4.63 5.31
CA THR A 81 9.86 4.75 4.40
C THR A 81 9.47 3.38 3.89
N ILE A 82 8.19 3.06 3.99
CA ILE A 82 7.61 1.84 3.42
C ILE A 82 6.68 2.23 2.28
N GLY A 83 6.77 1.51 1.17
CA GLY A 83 5.86 1.64 0.05
C GLY A 83 4.72 0.62 0.15
N ALA A 84 3.50 1.03 -0.15
CA ALA A 84 2.38 0.12 -0.36
C ALA A 84 1.80 0.32 -1.76
N ILE A 85 1.56 -0.78 -2.47
CA ILE A 85 0.90 -0.73 -3.77
C ILE A 85 -0.42 -1.47 -3.67
N ILE A 86 -1.51 -0.74 -3.86
CA ILE A 86 -2.87 -1.27 -3.80
C ILE A 86 -3.52 -1.23 -5.19
N PRO A 87 -4.48 -2.12 -5.47
CA PRO A 87 -5.16 -2.11 -6.76
C PRO A 87 -5.96 -0.83 -7.01
N THR A 88 -6.67 -0.32 -6.01
CA THR A 88 -7.52 0.87 -6.14
C THR A 88 -7.68 1.57 -4.79
N MET A 89 -7.86 2.89 -4.82
CA MET A 89 -8.20 3.71 -3.65
C MET A 89 -9.71 3.68 -3.33
N GLU A 90 -10.55 3.27 -4.26
CA GLU A 90 -12.02 3.30 -4.12
C GLU A 90 -12.57 2.20 -3.22
N ASN A 91 -11.82 1.11 -3.04
CA ASN A 91 -12.26 -0.01 -2.21
C ASN A 91 -12.01 0.28 -0.73
N ALA A 92 -13.07 0.36 0.06
CA ALA A 92 -13.03 0.65 1.49
C ALA A 92 -12.17 -0.36 2.29
N ILE A 93 -12.04 -1.60 1.83
CA ILE A 93 -11.20 -2.62 2.47
C ILE A 93 -9.73 -2.20 2.41
N PHE A 94 -9.26 -1.74 1.25
CA PHE A 94 -7.88 -1.25 1.12
C PHE A 94 -7.69 0.05 1.90
N ALA A 95 -8.62 1.00 1.81
CA ALA A 95 -8.53 2.27 2.51
C ALA A 95 -8.39 2.07 4.03
N ARG A 96 -9.24 1.21 4.64
CA ARG A 96 -9.17 0.90 6.07
C ARG A 96 -7.87 0.18 6.44
N GLY A 97 -7.43 -0.78 5.64
CA GLY A 97 -6.16 -1.48 5.86
C GLY A 97 -4.96 -0.55 5.79
N MET A 98 -4.93 0.36 4.80
CA MET A 98 -3.86 1.35 4.66
C MET A 98 -3.87 2.38 5.79
N GLN A 99 -5.04 2.80 6.27
CA GLN A 99 -5.17 3.69 7.41
C GLN A 99 -4.54 3.07 8.67
N ALA A 100 -4.95 1.86 9.04
CA ALA A 100 -4.40 1.16 10.20
C ALA A 100 -2.89 0.90 10.07
N PHE A 101 -2.44 0.56 8.86
CA PHE A 101 -1.01 0.37 8.58
C PHE A 101 -0.22 1.66 8.75
N GLN A 102 -0.74 2.77 8.22
CA GLN A 102 -0.12 4.10 8.37
C GLN A 102 -0.02 4.52 9.83
N GLU A 103 -1.08 4.33 10.63
CA GLU A 103 -1.09 4.66 12.06
C GLU A 103 -0.01 3.89 12.81
N THR A 104 0.05 2.56 12.62
CA THR A 104 1.06 1.71 13.25
C THR A 104 2.49 2.08 12.82
N LEU A 105 2.71 2.41 11.55
CA LEU A 105 4.02 2.86 11.06
C LEU A 105 4.41 4.20 11.65
N ALA A 106 3.47 5.14 11.77
CA ALA A 106 3.71 6.48 12.33
C ALA A 106 4.15 6.42 13.80
N GLU A 107 3.56 5.52 14.61
CA GLU A 107 3.98 5.26 15.99
C GLU A 107 5.45 4.83 16.09
N ASN A 108 5.99 4.25 15.02
CA ASN A 108 7.39 3.81 14.93
C ASN A 108 8.28 4.77 14.12
N GLY A 109 7.80 5.97 13.81
CA GLY A 109 8.55 6.98 13.04
C GLY A 109 8.80 6.58 11.59
N ILE A 110 7.94 5.73 11.01
CA ILE A 110 8.05 5.26 9.62
C ILE A 110 6.97 5.93 8.78
N THR A 111 7.37 6.41 7.60
CA THR A 111 6.47 7.04 6.63
C THR A 111 5.90 6.00 5.67
N LEU A 112 4.61 6.04 5.40
CA LEU A 112 3.95 5.23 4.37
C LEU A 112 3.76 6.04 3.08
N ILE A 113 4.22 5.49 1.96
CA ILE A 113 3.91 6.00 0.62
C ILE A 113 2.99 5.00 -0.07
N ILE A 114 1.82 5.45 -0.50
CA ILE A 114 0.83 4.60 -1.17
C ILE A 114 0.79 4.92 -2.65
N ALA A 115 0.82 3.89 -3.48
CA ALA A 115 0.57 3.95 -4.91
C ALA A 115 -0.58 3.02 -5.29
N SER A 116 -1.26 3.29 -6.40
CA SER A 116 -2.28 2.41 -6.95
C SER A 116 -1.92 1.95 -8.36
N CYS A 117 -2.33 0.73 -8.73
CA CYS A 117 -1.99 0.13 -10.01
C CYS A 117 -3.19 -0.25 -10.88
N SER A 118 -4.43 -0.02 -10.42
CA SER A 118 -5.67 -0.31 -11.16
C SER A 118 -5.72 -1.72 -11.76
N TYR A 119 -5.24 -2.73 -11.01
CA TYR A 119 -5.11 -4.13 -11.46
C TYR A 119 -4.28 -4.31 -12.74
N ARG A 120 -3.42 -3.34 -13.08
CA ARG A 120 -2.55 -3.36 -14.27
C ARG A 120 -1.14 -3.77 -13.87
N PRO A 121 -0.63 -4.94 -14.30
CA PRO A 121 0.69 -5.44 -13.92
C PRO A 121 1.83 -4.52 -14.33
N GLU A 122 1.71 -3.86 -15.50
CA GLU A 122 2.73 -2.95 -16.02
C GLU A 122 2.87 -1.73 -15.10
N LEU A 123 1.73 -1.17 -14.68
CA LEU A 123 1.70 -0.04 -13.76
C LEU A 123 2.19 -0.44 -12.36
N GLU A 124 1.84 -1.65 -11.90
CA GLU A 124 2.35 -2.16 -10.63
C GLU A 124 3.88 -2.27 -10.65
N GLU A 125 4.46 -2.82 -11.72
CA GLU A 125 5.91 -2.93 -11.87
C GLU A 125 6.58 -1.54 -11.89
N GLU A 126 6.00 -0.58 -12.61
CA GLU A 126 6.47 0.80 -12.63
C GLU A 126 6.47 1.42 -11.24
N GLN A 127 5.37 1.26 -10.48
CA GLN A 127 5.26 1.77 -9.11
C GLN A 127 6.26 1.09 -8.17
N ILE A 128 6.46 -0.22 -8.27
CA ILE A 128 7.48 -0.94 -7.50
C ILE A 128 8.86 -0.32 -7.74
N ARG A 129 9.24 -0.16 -9.01
CA ARG A 129 10.54 0.43 -9.38
C ARG A 129 10.68 1.87 -8.89
N SER A 130 9.63 2.66 -9.01
CA SER A 130 9.59 4.05 -8.57
C SER A 130 9.75 4.18 -7.05
N LEU A 131 9.03 3.38 -6.26
CA LEU A 131 9.13 3.38 -4.79
C LEU A 131 10.52 2.95 -4.33
N VAL A 132 11.08 1.89 -4.93
CA VAL A 132 12.44 1.43 -4.63
C VAL A 132 13.48 2.50 -5.00
N ALA A 133 13.35 3.16 -6.15
CA ALA A 133 14.24 4.24 -6.57
C ALA A 133 14.16 5.47 -5.66
N ARG A 134 13.00 5.73 -5.04
CA ARG A 134 12.79 6.78 -4.05
C ARG A 134 13.22 6.38 -2.65
N GLY A 135 13.75 5.18 -2.48
CA GLY A 135 14.34 4.72 -1.25
C GLY A 135 13.37 4.00 -0.30
N ALA A 136 12.29 3.42 -0.78
CA ALA A 136 11.46 2.57 0.08
C ALA A 136 12.32 1.44 0.65
N ASP A 137 12.33 1.31 1.98
CA ASP A 137 13.09 0.28 2.71
C ASP A 137 12.41 -1.09 2.65
N ALA A 138 11.08 -1.10 2.44
CA ALA A 138 10.27 -2.32 2.30
C ALA A 138 8.98 -2.01 1.49
N LEU A 139 8.31 -3.07 1.03
CA LEU A 139 7.06 -2.95 0.29
C LEU A 139 5.94 -3.83 0.87
N LEU A 140 4.72 -3.29 0.86
CA LEU A 140 3.48 -4.06 1.01
C LEU A 140 2.79 -4.14 -0.36
N LEU A 141 2.53 -5.36 -0.80
CA LEU A 141 1.97 -5.67 -2.12
C LEU A 141 0.69 -6.49 -1.96
N ILE A 142 -0.31 -6.27 -2.81
CA ILE A 142 -1.60 -6.95 -2.69
C ILE A 142 -1.66 -8.18 -3.59
N GLY A 143 -1.93 -9.37 -3.00
CA GLY A 143 -1.94 -10.64 -3.72
C GLY A 143 -0.55 -11.14 -4.11
N GLN A 144 -0.49 -12.23 -4.86
CA GLN A 144 0.78 -12.89 -5.25
C GLN A 144 1.02 -12.92 -6.76
N SER A 145 0.02 -12.61 -7.58
CA SER A 145 0.09 -12.77 -9.04
C SER A 145 0.94 -11.67 -9.68
N ARG A 146 2.25 -11.92 -9.77
CA ARG A 146 3.25 -11.05 -10.40
C ARG A 146 4.23 -11.85 -11.23
N PRO A 147 4.84 -11.25 -12.27
CA PRO A 147 5.94 -11.88 -12.99
C PRO A 147 7.11 -12.22 -12.05
N ALA A 148 7.74 -13.37 -12.27
CA ALA A 148 8.92 -13.78 -11.51
C ALA A 148 10.06 -12.73 -11.55
N ALA A 149 10.17 -11.99 -12.66
CA ALA A 149 11.14 -10.91 -12.82
C ALA A 149 10.99 -9.80 -11.77
N THR A 150 9.76 -9.49 -11.34
CA THR A 150 9.50 -8.49 -10.29
C THR A 150 10.06 -8.95 -8.94
N TYR A 151 9.83 -10.19 -8.55
CA TYR A 151 10.40 -10.77 -7.33
C TYR A 151 11.93 -10.84 -7.38
N GLN A 152 12.50 -11.21 -8.53
CA GLN A 152 13.94 -11.20 -8.74
C GLN A 152 14.54 -9.80 -8.64
N PHE A 153 13.82 -8.77 -9.14
CA PHE A 153 14.25 -7.37 -8.97
C PHE A 153 14.31 -6.99 -7.50
N LEU A 154 13.27 -7.29 -6.71
CA LEU A 154 13.26 -6.99 -5.28
C LEU A 154 14.36 -7.73 -4.53
N ALA A 155 14.59 -9.01 -4.83
CA ALA A 155 15.64 -9.82 -4.25
C ALA A 155 17.04 -9.24 -4.54
N ARG A 156 17.33 -8.87 -5.80
CA ARG A 156 18.63 -8.26 -6.18
C ARG A 156 18.88 -6.92 -5.49
N ARG A 157 17.83 -6.21 -5.12
CA ARG A 157 17.91 -4.93 -4.42
C ARG A 157 17.86 -5.08 -2.91
N ASN A 158 17.73 -6.29 -2.39
CA ASN A 158 17.53 -6.59 -0.97
C ASN A 158 16.34 -5.80 -0.37
N ILE A 159 15.25 -5.64 -1.12
CA ILE A 159 14.03 -5.00 -0.67
C ILE A 159 13.10 -6.08 -0.11
N PRO A 160 12.88 -6.14 1.20
CA PRO A 160 11.89 -7.01 1.80
C PRO A 160 10.48 -6.59 1.40
N TYR A 161 9.58 -7.55 1.32
CA TYR A 161 8.18 -7.29 1.02
C TYR A 161 7.26 -8.27 1.74
N VAL A 162 6.02 -7.85 1.90
CA VAL A 162 4.93 -8.64 2.44
C VAL A 162 3.80 -8.65 1.41
N LEU A 163 3.22 -9.83 1.18
CA LEU A 163 2.04 -10.00 0.34
C LEU A 163 0.79 -9.98 1.22
N ALA A 164 -0.09 -9.02 0.99
CA ALA A 164 -1.29 -8.83 1.79
C ALA A 164 -2.56 -9.30 1.06
N TRP A 165 -3.63 -9.57 1.83
CA TRP A 165 -4.93 -10.09 1.36
C TRP A 165 -4.86 -11.43 0.63
N ALA A 166 -3.76 -12.17 0.76
CA ALA A 166 -3.59 -13.51 0.26
C ALA A 166 -2.86 -14.36 1.30
N HIS A 167 -2.97 -15.66 1.18
CA HIS A 167 -2.19 -16.62 1.94
C HIS A 167 -1.99 -17.86 1.07
N LYS A 168 -0.79 -18.41 1.08
CA LYS A 168 -0.50 -19.68 0.45
C LYS A 168 0.35 -20.51 1.41
N LYS A 169 -0.14 -21.69 1.73
CA LYS A 169 0.60 -22.67 2.52
C LYS A 169 1.88 -23.09 1.77
N GLU A 170 2.96 -23.29 2.50
CA GLU A 170 4.26 -23.72 1.94
C GLU A 170 4.85 -22.77 0.88
N SER A 171 4.75 -21.48 1.10
CA SER A 171 5.35 -20.47 0.24
C SER A 171 6.63 -19.89 0.86
N GLN A 172 7.57 -19.51 0.00
CA GLN A 172 8.75 -18.75 0.41
C GLN A 172 8.49 -17.24 0.60
N HIS A 173 7.27 -16.78 0.35
CA HIS A 173 6.88 -15.39 0.56
C HIS A 173 6.25 -15.20 1.94
N CYS A 174 6.44 -14.02 2.54
CA CYS A 174 5.72 -13.61 3.73
C CYS A 174 4.32 -13.10 3.36
N TYR A 175 3.29 -13.59 4.05
CA TYR A 175 1.90 -13.20 3.82
C TYR A 175 1.25 -12.59 5.06
N ILE A 176 0.35 -11.65 4.83
CA ILE A 176 -0.63 -11.16 5.81
C ILE A 176 -2.02 -11.24 5.15
N GLY A 177 -2.81 -12.23 5.54
CA GLY A 177 -4.13 -12.43 4.94
C GLY A 177 -4.69 -13.82 5.22
N PHE A 178 -5.56 -14.28 4.35
CA PHE A 178 -6.21 -15.58 4.45
C PHE A 178 -6.20 -16.27 3.09
N ASP A 179 -6.46 -17.58 3.13
CA ASP A 179 -6.63 -18.43 1.95
C ASP A 179 -8.01 -18.14 1.34
N ASN A 180 -8.02 -17.39 0.23
CA ASN A 180 -9.25 -17.01 -0.47
C ASN A 180 -10.00 -18.23 -1.03
N GLN A 181 -9.28 -19.26 -1.48
CA GLN A 181 -9.88 -20.48 -2.00
C GLN A 181 -10.57 -21.27 -0.88
N ALA A 182 -9.86 -21.52 0.22
CA ALA A 182 -10.41 -22.25 1.36
C ALA A 182 -11.59 -21.51 2.00
N ALA A 183 -11.52 -20.18 2.12
CA ALA A 183 -12.61 -19.37 2.65
C ALA A 183 -13.87 -19.46 1.77
N ALA A 184 -13.73 -19.32 0.46
CA ALA A 184 -14.83 -19.44 -0.49
C ALA A 184 -15.43 -20.86 -0.50
N GLN A 185 -14.58 -21.90 -0.46
CA GLN A 185 -15.03 -23.29 -0.36
C GLN A 185 -15.86 -23.52 0.91
N THR A 186 -15.41 -22.99 2.05
CA THR A 186 -16.12 -23.15 3.33
C THR A 186 -17.50 -22.49 3.30
N ILE A 187 -17.59 -21.25 2.83
CA ILE A 187 -18.87 -20.53 2.73
C ILE A 187 -19.81 -21.24 1.75
N THR A 188 -19.32 -21.65 0.59
CA THR A 188 -20.13 -22.33 -0.42
C THR A 188 -20.66 -23.66 0.10
N ARG A 189 -19.87 -24.43 0.85
CA ARG A 189 -20.32 -25.66 1.50
C ARG A 189 -21.49 -25.40 2.45
N GLN A 190 -21.42 -24.36 3.27
CA GLN A 190 -22.51 -23.98 4.16
C GLN A 190 -23.78 -23.63 3.39
N VAL A 191 -23.68 -22.89 2.28
CA VAL A 191 -24.83 -22.55 1.43
C VAL A 191 -25.47 -23.83 0.84
N LEU A 192 -24.67 -24.78 0.41
CA LEU A 192 -25.14 -26.08 -0.11
C LEU A 192 -25.81 -26.93 0.98
N GLU A 193 -25.27 -26.94 2.21
CA GLU A 193 -25.82 -27.61 3.38
C GLU A 193 -27.19 -27.05 3.80
N LEU A 194 -27.42 -25.74 3.59
CA LEU A 194 -28.72 -25.09 3.77
C LEU A 194 -29.76 -25.48 2.70
N GLY A 195 -29.38 -26.27 1.72
CA GLY A 195 -30.29 -26.78 0.69
C GLY A 195 -30.31 -26.00 -0.61
N HIS A 196 -29.53 -24.92 -0.73
CA HIS A 196 -29.44 -24.16 -1.98
C HIS A 196 -28.74 -24.98 -3.08
N ARG A 197 -29.26 -24.94 -4.31
CA ARG A 197 -28.72 -25.72 -5.46
C ARG A 197 -28.46 -24.83 -6.67
N ASN A 198 -29.11 -23.69 -6.78
CA ASN A 198 -28.93 -22.70 -7.83
C ASN A 198 -28.07 -21.57 -7.27
N LEU A 199 -26.81 -21.51 -7.68
CA LEU A 199 -25.86 -20.56 -7.17
C LEU A 199 -25.46 -19.55 -8.24
N GLY A 200 -25.56 -18.27 -7.89
CA GLY A 200 -25.02 -17.17 -8.66
C GLY A 200 -23.91 -16.46 -7.88
N VAL A 201 -22.84 -16.11 -8.56
CA VAL A 201 -21.67 -15.45 -7.96
C VAL A 201 -21.37 -14.14 -8.68
N ILE A 202 -21.34 -13.07 -7.92
CA ILE A 202 -20.79 -11.79 -8.38
C ILE A 202 -19.38 -11.67 -7.79
N VAL A 203 -18.38 -11.56 -8.65
CA VAL A 203 -16.98 -11.50 -8.25
C VAL A 203 -16.29 -10.32 -8.93
N GLY A 204 -15.24 -9.80 -8.29
CA GLY A 204 -14.40 -8.79 -8.94
C GLY A 204 -13.68 -9.35 -10.16
N LEU A 205 -13.32 -8.46 -11.10
CA LEU A 205 -12.59 -8.86 -12.32
C LEU A 205 -11.44 -9.80 -11.97
N THR A 206 -11.42 -10.96 -12.61
CA THR A 206 -10.43 -12.03 -12.34
C THR A 206 -9.10 -11.77 -13.05
N ARG A 207 -9.12 -10.98 -14.11
CA ARG A 207 -7.91 -10.61 -14.84
C ARG A 207 -6.93 -9.89 -13.89
N ASN A 208 -5.73 -10.45 -13.74
CA ASN A 208 -4.69 -9.92 -12.84
C ASN A 208 -5.10 -9.83 -11.35
N ASN A 209 -6.08 -10.62 -10.94
CA ASN A 209 -6.59 -10.65 -9.58
C ASN A 209 -6.70 -12.10 -9.10
N ASP A 210 -5.61 -12.61 -8.56
CA ASP A 210 -5.49 -13.95 -8.01
C ASP A 210 -6.56 -14.26 -6.95
N ARG A 211 -6.83 -13.33 -6.06
CA ARG A 211 -7.80 -13.50 -4.98
C ARG A 211 -9.23 -13.71 -5.50
N ALA A 212 -9.60 -13.04 -6.59
CA ALA A 212 -10.89 -13.26 -7.24
C ALA A 212 -10.95 -14.66 -7.90
N ARG A 213 -9.89 -15.06 -8.61
CA ARG A 213 -9.78 -16.41 -9.19
C ARG A 213 -9.83 -17.49 -8.11
N ASP A 214 -9.04 -17.35 -7.05
CA ASP A 214 -8.99 -18.31 -5.95
C ASP A 214 -10.36 -18.51 -5.31
N ARG A 215 -11.17 -17.44 -5.17
CA ARG A 215 -12.55 -17.58 -4.66
C ARG A 215 -13.44 -18.36 -5.60
N ILE A 216 -13.37 -18.13 -6.91
CA ILE A 216 -14.14 -18.93 -7.89
C ILE A 216 -13.71 -20.39 -7.79
N THR A 217 -12.43 -20.69 -7.81
CA THR A 217 -11.90 -22.05 -7.65
C THR A 217 -12.39 -22.70 -6.36
N GLY A 218 -12.43 -21.98 -5.26
CA GLY A 218 -12.97 -22.48 -3.98
C GLY A 218 -14.46 -22.84 -4.06
N ILE A 219 -15.26 -22.02 -4.75
CA ILE A 219 -16.69 -22.27 -4.99
C ILE A 219 -16.87 -23.52 -5.84
N GLU A 220 -16.15 -23.63 -6.96
CA GLU A 220 -16.20 -24.78 -7.87
C GLU A 220 -15.81 -26.09 -7.15
N HIS A 221 -14.77 -26.06 -6.32
CA HIS A 221 -14.37 -27.21 -5.50
C HIS A 221 -15.46 -27.60 -4.50
N ALA A 222 -16.09 -26.64 -3.82
CA ALA A 222 -17.18 -26.96 -2.89
C ALA A 222 -18.36 -27.62 -3.60
N ILE A 223 -18.73 -27.17 -4.79
CA ILE A 223 -19.79 -27.75 -5.61
C ILE A 223 -19.42 -29.17 -6.01
N ALA A 224 -18.20 -29.37 -6.51
CA ALA A 224 -17.71 -30.68 -6.93
C ALA A 224 -17.67 -31.71 -5.76
N ASP A 225 -17.11 -31.28 -4.62
CA ASP A 225 -16.98 -32.13 -3.42
C ASP A 225 -18.32 -32.50 -2.80
N TYR A 226 -19.32 -31.62 -2.92
CA TYR A 226 -20.63 -31.85 -2.32
C TYR A 226 -21.41 -32.95 -3.07
N GLY A 227 -21.06 -33.25 -4.32
CA GLY A 227 -21.66 -34.34 -5.12
C GLY A 227 -23.17 -34.18 -5.38
N ALA A 228 -23.74 -33.03 -5.04
CA ALA A 228 -25.15 -32.76 -5.26
C ALA A 228 -25.42 -32.39 -6.73
N GLN A 229 -26.60 -32.67 -7.22
CA GLN A 229 -27.08 -32.11 -8.48
C GLN A 229 -27.34 -30.61 -8.27
N THR A 230 -26.35 -29.82 -8.58
CA THR A 230 -26.45 -28.32 -8.61
C THR A 230 -26.70 -27.89 -10.05
N ALA A 231 -27.42 -26.79 -10.21
CA ALA A 231 -27.47 -26.11 -11.49
C ALA A 231 -26.05 -25.59 -11.85
N PRO A 232 -25.75 -25.36 -13.14
CA PRO A 232 -24.50 -24.74 -13.54
C PRO A 232 -24.24 -23.44 -12.80
N LEU A 233 -23.03 -23.27 -12.27
CA LEU A 233 -22.65 -22.05 -11.58
C LEU A 233 -22.69 -20.86 -12.54
N GLN A 234 -23.45 -19.83 -12.19
CA GLN A 234 -23.43 -18.55 -12.90
C GLN A 234 -22.39 -17.65 -12.25
N VAL A 235 -21.39 -17.20 -13.01
CA VAL A 235 -20.37 -16.27 -12.55
C VAL A 235 -20.44 -14.98 -13.35
N ILE A 236 -20.64 -13.86 -12.67
CA ILE A 236 -20.59 -12.52 -13.28
C ILE A 236 -19.43 -11.77 -12.68
N GLU A 237 -18.51 -11.32 -13.53
CA GLU A 237 -17.42 -10.44 -13.14
C GLU A 237 -17.89 -8.98 -13.18
N ALA A 238 -17.60 -8.22 -12.12
CA ALA A 238 -17.94 -6.82 -12.01
C ALA A 238 -16.79 -6.02 -11.39
N GLU A 239 -16.69 -4.74 -11.71
CA GLU A 239 -15.80 -3.83 -10.98
C GLU A 239 -16.28 -3.65 -9.54
N TYR A 240 -15.35 -3.31 -8.63
CA TYR A 240 -15.64 -3.14 -7.20
C TYR A 240 -16.37 -1.83 -6.90
N THR A 241 -17.48 -1.58 -7.60
CA THR A 241 -18.37 -0.44 -7.36
C THR A 241 -19.79 -0.90 -7.05
N PHE A 242 -20.53 -0.11 -6.29
CA PHE A 242 -21.94 -0.42 -6.00
C PHE A 242 -22.80 -0.52 -7.26
N GLN A 243 -22.52 0.33 -8.27
CA GLN A 243 -23.27 0.36 -9.52
C GLN A 243 -23.08 -0.90 -10.35
N GLU A 244 -21.83 -1.34 -10.50
CA GLU A 244 -21.52 -2.56 -11.26
C GLU A 244 -22.00 -3.82 -10.51
N GLY A 245 -21.93 -3.82 -9.18
CA GLY A 245 -22.52 -4.88 -8.38
C GLY A 245 -24.05 -4.97 -8.54
N ALA A 246 -24.76 -3.86 -8.58
CA ALA A 246 -26.20 -3.84 -8.83
C ALA A 246 -26.55 -4.35 -10.24
N LYS A 247 -25.84 -3.88 -11.29
CA LYS A 247 -26.03 -4.39 -12.65
C LYS A 247 -25.78 -5.90 -12.76
N ALA A 248 -24.74 -6.39 -12.10
CA ALA A 248 -24.43 -7.82 -12.07
C ALA A 248 -25.53 -8.62 -11.39
N LEU A 249 -26.14 -8.10 -10.32
CA LEU A 249 -27.28 -8.73 -9.69
C LEU A 249 -28.50 -8.75 -10.62
N ASP A 250 -28.80 -7.66 -11.30
CA ASP A 250 -29.89 -7.60 -12.28
C ASP A 250 -29.70 -8.64 -13.41
N GLN A 251 -28.47 -8.83 -13.87
CA GLN A 251 -28.13 -9.85 -14.87
C GLN A 251 -28.37 -11.28 -14.36
N LEU A 252 -27.98 -11.58 -13.11
CA LEU A 252 -28.23 -12.88 -12.48
C LEU A 252 -29.76 -13.16 -12.37
N LEU A 253 -30.52 -12.14 -11.98
CA LEU A 253 -31.96 -12.27 -11.81
C LEU A 253 -32.73 -12.38 -13.15
N ALA A 254 -32.21 -11.76 -14.21
CA ALA A 254 -32.80 -11.82 -15.54
C ALA A 254 -32.63 -13.20 -16.22
N ASN A 255 -31.62 -13.96 -15.83
CA ASN A 255 -31.33 -15.29 -16.36
C ASN A 255 -31.37 -16.34 -15.23
N PRO A 256 -32.53 -16.54 -14.58
CA PRO A 256 -32.62 -17.57 -13.54
C PRO A 256 -32.36 -18.95 -14.18
N THR A 257 -31.39 -19.67 -13.63
CA THR A 257 -31.24 -21.09 -13.95
C THR A 257 -32.47 -21.84 -13.44
N PRO A 258 -33.08 -22.69 -14.23
CA PRO A 258 -34.29 -23.42 -13.85
C PRO A 258 -34.06 -24.37 -12.66
#